data_0130c72e61aaf217214044cccccd3309
#
_entry.id   0130c72e61aaf217214044cccccd3309
#
_cell.length_a   1.000
_cell.length_b   1.000
_cell.length_c   1.000
_cell.angle_alpha   90.00
_cell.angle_beta   90.00
_cell.angle_gamma   90.00
#
_symmetry.space_group_name_H-M   'P 1'
#
loop_
_entity.id
_entity.type
_entity.pdbx_description
1 polymer ?
#
loop_
_entity_poly.entity_id
_entity_poly.type
_entity_poly.pdbx_seq_one_letter_code
_entity_poly.pdbx_strand_id
1 'polypeptide(L)'
;AMDDKLEEQPQAKKAKTDQLEVENDQDEEEVPPEIKKIDAVQDKITKLEEEENEAIINLQYEYHLKSRPLWEKRQKEIAEAEDFWLRSMSGHDGIGKLITPEDFDALTSLMSLDLQFTDPHIFRIILNFEENKYFTNASLWKEFDISGDPDRITSCDIQWKDTKEALALKAKLARELLKHEEDGDGRGGLVGATPSFFSEAASSDE
;
A
#
# COMPACT_ATOMS: atom_id res chain seq x y z
N ALA A 1 3.42 14.02 -81.94
CA ALA A 1 4.31 12.90 -82.09
C ALA A 1 4.47 12.17 -80.80
N MET A 2 3.94 10.94 -80.78
CA MET A 2 4.51 9.73 -80.20
C MET A 2 4.41 9.67 -78.66
N ASP A 3 4.02 8.63 -78.06
CA ASP A 3 3.41 7.32 -78.39
C ASP A 3 2.82 6.76 -77.08
N ASP A 4 1.68 6.20 -77.29
CA ASP A 4 0.90 5.43 -76.31
C ASP A 4 1.63 4.10 -76.01
N LYS A 5 1.76 3.74 -74.74
CA LYS A 5 2.02 2.36 -74.35
C LYS A 5 1.35 2.07 -73.02
N LEU A 6 0.16 1.51 -73.11
CA LEU A 6 -0.49 0.70 -72.13
C LEU A 6 0.43 -0.48 -71.78
N GLU A 7 0.74 -0.64 -70.50
CA GLU A 7 1.24 -1.91 -69.94
C GLU A 7 0.30 -2.45 -68.90
N GLU A 8 -0.09 -3.69 -69.14
CA GLU A 8 -1.06 -4.50 -68.44
C GLU A 8 -0.66 -4.75 -66.99
N GLN A 9 -1.66 -4.69 -66.11
CA GLN A 9 -1.55 -5.18 -64.75
C GLN A 9 -1.64 -6.71 -64.73
N PRO A 10 -0.73 -7.42 -64.03
CA PRO A 10 -0.92 -8.86 -63.79
C PRO A 10 -1.89 -9.07 -62.62
N GLN A 11 -2.89 -9.89 -62.90
CA GLN A 11 -3.88 -10.36 -61.94
C GLN A 11 -3.23 -11.07 -60.75
N ALA A 12 -3.55 -10.61 -59.53
CA ALA A 12 -3.18 -11.28 -58.27
C ALA A 12 -3.92 -12.62 -58.13
N LYS A 13 -3.16 -13.69 -58.15
CA LYS A 13 -3.64 -15.03 -57.80
C LYS A 13 -4.05 -15.05 -56.33
N LYS A 14 -5.32 -15.47 -56.08
CA LYS A 14 -5.81 -15.82 -54.73
C LYS A 14 -4.94 -16.96 -54.18
N ALA A 15 -4.12 -16.63 -53.18
CA ALA A 15 -3.52 -17.63 -52.33
C ALA A 15 -4.59 -18.19 -51.37
N LYS A 16 -4.78 -19.49 -51.43
CA LYS A 16 -5.55 -20.24 -50.40
C LYS A 16 -4.86 -20.06 -49.08
N THR A 17 -5.55 -19.49 -48.10
CA THR A 17 -5.13 -19.53 -46.69
C THR A 17 -5.41 -20.94 -46.20
N ASP A 18 -4.36 -21.75 -46.13
CA ASP A 18 -4.38 -22.99 -45.34
C ASP A 18 -4.56 -22.57 -43.90
N GLN A 19 -5.71 -22.98 -43.31
CA GLN A 19 -5.95 -22.94 -41.89
C GLN A 19 -5.02 -23.98 -41.27
N LEU A 20 -3.90 -23.53 -40.73
CA LEU A 20 -3.14 -24.31 -39.77
C LEU A 20 -4.00 -24.35 -38.50
N GLU A 21 -4.75 -25.44 -38.33
CA GLU A 21 -5.28 -25.85 -37.03
C GLU A 21 -4.04 -26.05 -36.14
N VAL A 22 -3.82 -25.09 -35.24
CA VAL A 22 -2.90 -25.29 -34.11
C VAL A 22 -3.60 -26.25 -33.19
N GLU A 23 -3.32 -27.53 -33.37
CA GLU A 23 -3.60 -28.55 -32.35
C GLU A 23 -2.80 -28.09 -31.11
N ASN A 24 -3.53 -27.57 -30.15
CA ASN A 24 -3.02 -27.27 -28.82
C ASN A 24 -2.94 -28.61 -28.06
N ASP A 25 -1.96 -29.41 -28.45
CA ASP A 25 -1.54 -30.57 -27.67
C ASP A 25 -0.89 -30.03 -26.38
N GLN A 26 -1.74 -29.78 -25.39
CA GLN A 26 -1.29 -29.69 -24.01
C GLN A 26 -0.97 -31.13 -23.59
N ASP A 27 0.21 -31.59 -24.01
CA ASP A 27 0.89 -32.67 -23.32
C ASP A 27 1.10 -32.21 -21.88
N GLU A 28 0.16 -32.54 -20.97
CA GLU A 28 0.40 -32.52 -19.54
C GLU A 28 1.54 -33.52 -19.30
N GLU A 29 2.78 -33.01 -19.34
CA GLU A 29 3.95 -33.81 -18.98
C GLU A 29 3.69 -34.41 -17.61
N GLU A 30 3.49 -35.71 -17.57
CA GLU A 30 3.17 -36.45 -16.34
C GLU A 30 4.36 -36.31 -15.39
N VAL A 31 4.20 -35.46 -14.35
CA VAL A 31 5.25 -35.19 -13.35
C VAL A 31 5.79 -36.48 -12.81
N PRO A 32 7.14 -36.72 -12.89
CA PRO A 32 7.78 -37.95 -12.42
C PRO A 32 7.38 -38.30 -10.99
N PRO A 33 7.24 -39.61 -10.67
CA PRO A 33 6.79 -40.03 -9.34
C PRO A 33 7.72 -39.64 -8.20
N GLU A 34 8.99 -39.40 -8.50
CA GLU A 34 10.00 -38.88 -7.56
C GLU A 34 9.68 -37.42 -7.20
N ILE A 35 9.29 -36.59 -8.17
CA ILE A 35 8.91 -35.18 -7.96
C ILE A 35 7.64 -35.13 -7.12
N LYS A 36 6.61 -35.93 -7.44
CA LYS A 36 5.39 -36.00 -6.62
C LYS A 36 5.66 -36.33 -5.14
N LYS A 37 6.69 -37.16 -4.86
CA LYS A 37 7.08 -37.46 -3.47
C LYS A 37 7.77 -36.26 -2.80
N ILE A 38 8.60 -35.54 -3.55
CA ILE A 38 9.26 -34.32 -3.05
C ILE A 38 8.19 -33.27 -2.75
N ASP A 39 7.26 -33.02 -3.66
CA ASP A 39 6.17 -32.07 -3.49
C ASP A 39 5.33 -32.40 -2.25
N ALA A 40 4.98 -33.69 -2.05
CA ALA A 40 4.25 -34.11 -0.87
C ALA A 40 4.99 -33.89 0.47
N VAL A 41 6.32 -33.83 0.45
CA VAL A 41 7.12 -33.46 1.62
C VAL A 41 7.18 -31.94 1.74
N GLN A 42 7.36 -31.24 0.63
CA GLN A 42 7.35 -29.78 0.59
C GLN A 42 6.03 -29.21 1.11
N ASP A 43 4.89 -29.75 0.70
CA ASP A 43 3.57 -29.36 1.22
C ASP A 43 3.47 -29.45 2.76
N LYS A 44 4.11 -30.48 3.34
CA LYS A 44 4.14 -30.63 4.80
C LYS A 44 5.03 -29.59 5.47
N ILE A 45 6.17 -29.27 4.83
CA ILE A 45 7.07 -28.22 5.31
C ILE A 45 6.34 -26.89 5.27
N THR A 46 5.73 -26.55 4.15
CA THR A 46 4.96 -25.30 3.98
C THR A 46 3.85 -25.16 5.03
N LYS A 47 3.12 -26.24 5.31
CA LYS A 47 2.09 -26.20 6.39
C LYS A 47 2.68 -25.94 7.77
N LEU A 48 3.84 -26.51 8.08
CA LEU A 48 4.51 -26.23 9.35
C LEU A 48 5.02 -24.80 9.43
N GLU A 49 5.52 -24.26 8.31
CA GLU A 49 5.92 -22.86 8.22
C GLU A 49 4.72 -21.90 8.40
N GLU A 50 3.56 -22.24 7.82
CA GLU A 50 2.31 -21.50 8.04
C GLU A 50 1.87 -21.54 9.52
N GLU A 51 1.89 -22.73 10.14
CA GLU A 51 1.59 -22.90 11.56
C GLU A 51 2.56 -22.13 12.47
N GLU A 52 3.85 -22.12 12.14
CA GLU A 52 4.88 -21.35 12.84
C GLU A 52 4.60 -19.85 12.75
N ASN A 53 4.35 -19.33 11.55
CA ASN A 53 4.05 -17.92 11.33
C ASN A 53 2.81 -17.48 12.13
N GLU A 54 1.75 -18.28 12.11
CA GLU A 54 0.54 -18.01 12.87
C GLU A 54 0.80 -17.99 14.38
N ALA A 55 1.60 -18.93 14.88
CA ALA A 55 1.97 -18.99 16.29
C ALA A 55 2.80 -17.76 16.71
N ILE A 56 3.70 -17.28 15.83
CA ILE A 56 4.50 -16.07 16.08
C ILE A 56 3.60 -14.84 16.16
N ILE A 57 2.67 -14.67 15.22
CA ILE A 57 1.72 -13.55 15.18
C ILE A 57 0.88 -13.53 16.46
N ASN A 58 0.32 -14.66 16.86
CA ASN A 58 -0.47 -14.79 18.08
C ASN A 58 0.36 -14.46 19.33
N LEU A 59 1.60 -14.94 19.41
CA LEU A 59 2.50 -14.63 20.51
C LEU A 59 2.84 -13.14 20.58
N GLN A 60 3.11 -12.50 19.45
CA GLN A 60 3.36 -11.07 19.37
C GLN A 60 2.14 -10.26 19.85
N TYR A 61 0.95 -10.66 19.45
CA TYR A 61 -0.29 -10.04 19.90
C TYR A 61 -0.47 -10.15 21.43
N GLU A 62 -0.26 -11.34 22.01
CA GLU A 62 -0.31 -11.52 23.47
C GLU A 62 0.67 -10.60 24.21
N TYR A 63 1.91 -10.51 23.72
CA TYR A 63 2.91 -9.66 24.35
C TYR A 63 2.61 -8.17 24.14
N HIS A 64 2.02 -7.79 23.01
CA HIS A 64 1.51 -6.45 22.82
C HIS A 64 0.48 -6.09 23.89
N LEU A 65 -0.50 -6.95 24.12
CA LEU A 65 -1.51 -6.75 25.16
C LEU A 65 -0.88 -6.64 26.57
N LYS A 66 0.09 -7.49 26.89
CA LYS A 66 0.81 -7.46 28.18
C LYS A 66 1.63 -6.18 28.35
N SER A 67 2.20 -5.64 27.28
CA SER A 67 3.01 -4.42 27.31
C SER A 67 2.19 -3.12 27.24
N ARG A 68 0.90 -3.19 26.88
CA ARG A 68 0.01 -2.03 26.71
C ARG A 68 0.06 -1.03 27.88
N PRO A 69 -0.01 -1.45 29.17
CA PRO A 69 0.06 -0.51 30.29
C PRO A 69 1.39 0.24 30.38
N LEU A 70 2.49 -0.37 29.93
CA LEU A 70 3.81 0.26 29.88
C LEU A 70 3.90 1.31 28.77
N TRP A 71 3.30 1.02 27.61
CA TRP A 71 3.19 1.97 26.50
C TRP A 71 2.35 3.18 26.89
N GLU A 72 1.23 2.98 27.60
CA GLU A 72 0.39 4.07 28.10
C GLU A 72 1.14 4.94 29.14
N LYS A 73 1.93 4.31 30.01
CA LYS A 73 2.79 5.05 30.92
C LYS A 73 3.86 5.86 30.18
N ARG A 74 4.54 5.23 29.22
CA ARG A 74 5.53 5.91 28.36
C ARG A 74 4.92 7.11 27.61
N GLN A 75 3.69 6.98 27.14
CA GLN A 75 3.01 8.07 26.43
C GLN A 75 2.77 9.30 27.33
N LYS A 76 2.51 9.09 28.63
CA LYS A 76 2.39 10.19 29.58
C LYS A 76 3.71 10.93 29.79
N GLU A 77 4.82 10.20 29.90
CA GLU A 77 6.16 10.82 30.00
C GLU A 77 6.53 11.57 28.70
N ILE A 78 6.17 11.03 27.54
CA ILE A 78 6.40 11.69 26.24
C ILE A 78 5.63 13.01 26.13
N ALA A 79 4.40 13.06 26.67
CA ALA A 79 3.57 14.27 26.63
C ALA A 79 4.18 15.46 27.37
N GLU A 80 5.15 15.25 28.25
CA GLU A 80 5.90 16.31 28.93
C GLU A 80 7.05 16.86 28.08
N ALA A 81 7.42 16.20 26.97
CA ALA A 81 8.51 16.60 26.09
C ALA A 81 7.99 17.36 24.87
N GLU A 82 8.31 18.65 24.79
CA GLU A 82 7.91 19.47 23.64
C GLU A 82 8.39 18.89 22.31
N ASP A 83 7.52 18.88 21.30
CA ASP A 83 7.79 18.47 19.93
C ASP A 83 8.39 17.05 19.81
N PHE A 84 8.17 16.18 20.80
CA PHE A 84 8.80 14.86 20.82
C PHE A 84 8.53 14.07 19.53
N TRP A 85 7.28 14.01 19.09
CA TRP A 85 6.89 13.22 17.91
C TRP A 85 7.43 13.84 16.62
N LEU A 86 7.33 15.15 16.48
CA LEU A 86 7.87 15.86 15.33
C LEU A 86 9.39 15.62 15.20
N ARG A 87 10.12 15.78 16.29
CA ARG A 87 11.58 15.57 16.32
C ARG A 87 11.97 14.13 16.06
N SER A 88 11.23 13.18 16.64
CA SER A 88 11.48 11.73 16.47
C SER A 88 11.22 11.28 15.03
N MET A 89 10.13 11.73 14.42
CA MET A 89 9.78 11.36 13.04
C MET A 89 10.71 12.03 12.04
N SER A 90 11.01 13.32 12.21
CA SER A 90 11.93 14.07 11.33
C SER A 90 13.37 13.56 11.42
N GLY A 91 13.79 13.10 12.59
CA GLY A 91 15.13 12.55 12.82
C GLY A 91 15.29 11.08 12.38
N HIS A 92 14.22 10.41 11.99
CA HIS A 92 14.30 9.02 11.55
C HIS A 92 14.74 8.94 10.08
N ASP A 93 15.78 8.14 9.78
CA ASP A 93 16.41 8.07 8.44
C ASP A 93 15.45 7.73 7.29
N GLY A 94 14.43 6.91 7.53
CA GLY A 94 13.40 6.56 6.56
C GLY A 94 12.26 7.58 6.53
N ILE A 95 11.58 7.77 7.67
CA ILE A 95 10.39 8.61 7.79
C ILE A 95 10.71 10.08 7.51
N GLY A 96 11.82 10.59 8.02
CA GLY A 96 12.21 12.00 7.85
C GLY A 96 12.36 12.42 6.38
N LYS A 97 12.71 11.50 5.49
CA LYS A 97 12.82 11.76 4.03
C LYS A 97 11.46 11.86 3.34
N LEU A 98 10.41 11.29 3.95
CA LEU A 98 9.05 11.30 3.41
C LEU A 98 8.24 12.51 3.88
N ILE A 99 8.68 13.18 4.96
CA ILE A 99 7.98 14.33 5.52
C ILE A 99 8.20 15.56 4.61
N THR A 100 7.10 16.06 4.04
CA THR A 100 7.13 17.32 3.28
C THR A 100 7.09 18.53 4.22
N PRO A 101 7.39 19.76 3.74
CA PRO A 101 7.27 20.97 4.58
C PRO A 101 5.87 21.18 5.14
N GLU A 102 4.82 20.77 4.40
CA GLU A 102 3.44 20.88 4.83
C GLU A 102 3.10 19.82 5.90
N ASP A 103 3.61 18.58 5.74
CA ASP A 103 3.49 17.55 6.77
C ASP A 103 4.18 17.98 8.06
N PHE A 104 5.38 18.57 7.94
CA PHE A 104 6.13 19.08 9.08
C PHE A 104 5.32 20.08 9.88
N ASP A 105 4.66 21.02 9.21
CA ASP A 105 3.82 22.02 9.85
C ASP A 105 2.56 21.42 10.51
N ALA A 106 1.92 20.43 9.88
CA ALA A 106 0.82 19.69 10.48
C ALA A 106 1.26 18.85 11.70
N LEU A 107 2.45 18.24 11.62
CA LEU A 107 3.04 17.42 12.68
C LEU A 107 3.48 18.24 13.92
N THR A 108 3.60 19.56 13.83
CA THR A 108 3.80 20.41 15.02
C THR A 108 2.66 20.28 16.03
N SER A 109 1.45 19.92 15.55
CA SER A 109 0.26 19.72 16.38
C SER A 109 0.09 18.26 16.84
N LEU A 110 1.01 17.36 16.52
CA LEU A 110 0.92 15.94 16.88
C LEU A 110 1.24 15.72 18.35
N MET A 111 0.21 15.35 19.13
CA MET A 111 0.34 15.06 20.56
C MET A 111 0.80 13.63 20.84
N SER A 112 0.26 12.67 20.11
CA SER A 112 0.57 11.27 20.37
C SER A 112 0.42 10.40 19.13
N LEU A 113 1.24 9.34 19.08
CA LEU A 113 1.15 8.24 18.14
C LEU A 113 0.88 6.97 18.95
N ASP A 114 -0.15 6.22 18.58
CA ASP A 114 -0.53 4.98 19.22
C ASP A 114 -0.65 3.84 18.20
N LEU A 115 -0.33 2.63 18.64
CA LEU A 115 -0.52 1.40 17.88
C LEU A 115 -1.47 0.50 18.65
N GLN A 116 -2.61 0.18 18.06
CA GLN A 116 -3.63 -0.65 18.67
C GLN A 116 -3.88 -1.89 17.81
N PHE A 117 -3.78 -3.06 18.43
CA PHE A 117 -4.21 -4.31 17.85
C PHE A 117 -5.62 -4.64 18.33
N THR A 118 -6.53 -4.89 17.41
CA THR A 118 -7.88 -5.39 17.69
C THR A 118 -7.97 -6.90 17.53
N ASP A 119 -7.07 -7.47 16.76
CA ASP A 119 -6.92 -8.89 16.45
C ASP A 119 -5.43 -9.17 16.17
N PRO A 120 -4.93 -10.41 16.24
CA PRO A 120 -3.56 -10.73 15.85
C PRO A 120 -3.16 -10.20 14.47
N HIS A 121 -4.08 -10.18 13.51
CA HIS A 121 -3.85 -9.76 12.13
C HIS A 121 -4.35 -8.35 11.82
N ILE A 122 -5.01 -7.67 12.78
CA ILE A 122 -5.60 -6.35 12.54
C ILE A 122 -5.03 -5.34 13.53
N PHE A 123 -4.35 -4.34 13.00
CA PHE A 123 -3.81 -3.26 13.82
C PHE A 123 -4.11 -1.89 13.22
N ARG A 124 -4.18 -0.91 14.11
CA ARG A 124 -4.48 0.47 13.76
C ARG A 124 -3.37 1.39 14.28
N ILE A 125 -2.86 2.25 13.39
CA ILE A 125 -2.00 3.37 13.76
C ILE A 125 -2.91 4.58 13.98
N ILE A 126 -2.78 5.24 15.12
CA ILE A 126 -3.60 6.39 15.51
C ILE A 126 -2.69 7.56 15.81
N LEU A 127 -2.98 8.70 15.21
CA LEU A 127 -2.31 9.97 15.42
C LEU A 127 -3.30 10.92 16.07
N ASN A 128 -3.00 11.43 17.25
CA ASN A 128 -3.83 12.39 17.95
C ASN A 128 -3.21 13.78 17.84
N PHE A 129 -4.03 14.74 17.48
CA PHE A 129 -3.61 16.12 17.21
C PHE A 129 -4.29 17.11 18.14
N GLU A 130 -3.58 18.16 18.47
CA GLU A 130 -4.20 19.40 18.94
C GLU A 130 -4.92 20.11 17.81
N GLU A 131 -5.63 21.18 18.16
CA GLU A 131 -6.24 22.05 17.16
C GLU A 131 -5.18 22.60 16.19
N ASN A 132 -5.37 22.40 14.90
CA ASN A 132 -4.48 22.85 13.85
C ASN A 132 -5.23 23.60 12.74
N LYS A 133 -4.51 24.17 11.79
CA LYS A 133 -5.12 24.97 10.70
C LYS A 133 -5.60 24.14 9.51
N TYR A 134 -5.35 22.83 9.46
CA TYR A 134 -5.60 21.98 8.30
C TYR A 134 -6.92 21.22 8.38
N PHE A 135 -7.19 20.56 9.50
CA PHE A 135 -8.35 19.66 9.66
C PHE A 135 -8.98 19.79 11.06
N THR A 136 -10.21 19.30 11.20
CA THR A 136 -10.94 19.34 12.46
C THR A 136 -10.86 18.03 13.25
N ASN A 137 -10.35 16.96 12.66
CA ASN A 137 -10.18 15.71 13.35
C ASN A 137 -9.23 15.86 14.55
N ALA A 138 -9.65 15.40 15.73
CA ALA A 138 -8.77 15.25 16.88
C ALA A 138 -7.85 14.04 16.74
N SER A 139 -8.26 13.04 15.94
CA SER A 139 -7.50 11.81 15.68
C SER A 139 -7.61 11.44 14.20
N LEU A 140 -6.50 11.07 13.61
CA LEU A 140 -6.42 10.42 12.31
C LEU A 140 -5.93 8.98 12.52
N TRP A 141 -6.51 8.03 11.79
CA TRP A 141 -6.11 6.63 11.92
C TRP A 141 -6.09 5.90 10.59
N LYS A 142 -5.24 4.90 10.54
CA LYS A 142 -5.15 3.94 9.45
C LYS A 142 -5.11 2.53 10.05
N GLU A 143 -5.97 1.63 9.55
CA GLU A 143 -6.07 0.24 9.97
C GLU A 143 -5.56 -0.67 8.87
N PHE A 144 -4.81 -1.66 9.28
CA PHE A 144 -4.20 -2.67 8.44
C PHE A 144 -4.76 -4.03 8.84
N ASP A 145 -5.39 -4.71 7.91
CA ASP A 145 -5.86 -6.08 8.02
C ASP A 145 -4.97 -6.96 7.12
N ILE A 146 -4.07 -7.68 7.75
CA ILE A 146 -3.10 -8.58 7.10
C ILE A 146 -3.56 -10.05 7.12
N SER A 147 -4.84 -10.31 7.37
CA SER A 147 -5.41 -11.67 7.40
C SER A 147 -5.67 -12.25 6.01
N GLY A 148 -5.66 -11.42 4.97
CA GLY A 148 -5.99 -11.77 3.59
C GLY A 148 -4.84 -11.57 2.62
N ASP A 149 -5.07 -12.00 1.38
CA ASP A 149 -4.19 -11.72 0.25
C ASP A 149 -5.06 -11.18 -0.92
N PRO A 150 -4.92 -9.90 -1.30
CA PRO A 150 -3.99 -8.90 -0.73
C PRO A 150 -4.44 -8.36 0.65
N ASP A 151 -3.50 -7.76 1.38
CA ASP A 151 -3.77 -7.01 2.60
C ASP A 151 -4.80 -5.90 2.36
N ARG A 152 -5.64 -5.64 3.38
CA ARG A 152 -6.65 -4.59 3.32
C ARG A 152 -6.27 -3.42 4.21
N ILE A 153 -6.28 -2.23 3.62
CA ILE A 153 -5.98 -0.99 4.35
C ILE A 153 -7.23 -0.12 4.33
N THR A 154 -7.61 0.38 5.50
CA THR A 154 -8.70 1.35 5.66
C THR A 154 -8.22 2.54 6.48
N SER A 155 -8.80 3.71 6.26
CA SER A 155 -8.45 4.93 6.99
C SER A 155 -9.69 5.73 7.33
N CYS A 156 -9.55 6.68 8.26
CA CYS A 156 -10.59 7.69 8.48
C CYS A 156 -10.53 8.78 7.42
N ASP A 157 -11.67 9.43 7.20
CA ASP A 157 -11.74 10.62 6.36
C ASP A 157 -11.13 11.83 7.05
N ILE A 158 -10.37 12.62 6.31
CA ILE A 158 -9.84 13.89 6.80
C ILE A 158 -10.91 14.98 6.63
N GLN A 159 -11.36 15.54 7.74
CA GLN A 159 -12.30 16.65 7.77
C GLN A 159 -11.55 17.98 7.60
N TRP A 160 -11.28 18.35 6.37
CA TRP A 160 -10.52 19.54 6.03
C TRP A 160 -11.22 20.82 6.48
N LYS A 161 -10.46 21.76 7.05
CA LYS A 161 -10.92 23.11 7.35
C LYS A 161 -11.02 23.93 6.06
N ASP A 162 -11.89 24.93 6.06
CA ASP A 162 -12.03 25.90 4.96
C ASP A 162 -11.00 27.04 5.10
N THR A 163 -9.72 26.69 5.24
CA THR A 163 -8.60 27.62 5.27
C THR A 163 -7.82 27.50 3.96
N LYS A 164 -7.15 28.57 3.57
CA LYS A 164 -6.36 28.60 2.35
C LYS A 164 -5.26 27.51 2.37
N GLU A 165 -4.65 27.31 3.52
CA GLU A 165 -3.60 26.33 3.77
C GLU A 165 -4.13 24.89 3.66
N ALA A 166 -5.30 24.61 4.26
CA ALA A 166 -5.94 23.29 4.20
C ALA A 166 -6.36 22.95 2.77
N LEU A 167 -6.97 23.88 2.05
CA LEU A 167 -7.39 23.68 0.67
C LEU A 167 -6.18 23.47 -0.27
N ALA A 168 -5.09 24.21 -0.02
CA ALA A 168 -3.86 24.04 -0.80
C ALA A 168 -3.22 22.66 -0.57
N LEU A 169 -3.19 22.19 0.68
CA LEU A 169 -2.67 20.86 1.03
C LEU A 169 -3.56 19.76 0.44
N LYS A 170 -4.88 19.82 0.62
CA LYS A 170 -5.85 18.88 0.02
C LYS A 170 -5.64 18.76 -1.50
N ALA A 171 -5.54 19.90 -2.19
CA ALA A 171 -5.33 19.91 -3.65
C ALA A 171 -3.96 19.37 -4.08
N LYS A 172 -2.93 19.53 -3.26
CA LYS A 172 -1.60 18.94 -3.49
C LYS A 172 -1.66 17.43 -3.38
N LEU A 173 -2.20 16.91 -2.28
CA LEU A 173 -2.34 15.48 -2.02
C LEU A 173 -3.14 14.77 -3.11
N ALA A 174 -4.28 15.34 -3.52
CA ALA A 174 -5.08 14.79 -4.62
C ALA A 174 -4.29 14.69 -5.94
N ARG A 175 -3.44 15.67 -6.25
CA ARG A 175 -2.57 15.64 -7.44
C ARG A 175 -1.45 14.60 -7.35
N GLU A 176 -0.93 14.35 -6.15
CA GLU A 176 0.09 13.34 -5.93
C GLU A 176 -0.47 11.93 -6.08
N LEU A 177 -1.69 11.69 -5.58
CA LEU A 177 -2.40 10.42 -5.78
C LEU A 177 -2.63 10.11 -7.25
N LEU A 178 -3.14 11.07 -8.03
CA LEU A 178 -3.38 10.89 -9.47
C LEU A 178 -2.10 10.55 -10.25
N LYS A 179 -0.96 11.11 -9.87
CA LYS A 179 0.33 10.76 -10.50
C LYS A 179 0.73 9.31 -10.23
N HIS A 180 0.49 8.81 -9.02
CA HIS A 180 0.81 7.43 -8.68
C HIS A 180 -0.09 6.42 -9.40
N GLU A 181 -1.33 6.77 -9.72
CA GLU A 181 -2.22 5.94 -10.53
C GLU A 181 -1.75 5.87 -11.99
N GLU A 182 -1.21 6.96 -12.54
CA GLU A 182 -0.69 7.00 -13.91
C GLU A 182 0.66 6.26 -14.08
N ASP A 183 1.53 6.30 -13.07
CA ASP A 183 2.85 5.64 -13.06
C ASP A 183 2.78 4.17 -12.61
N GLY A 184 1.62 3.68 -12.21
CA GLY A 184 1.40 2.38 -11.60
C GLY A 184 1.52 1.22 -12.57
N ASP A 185 2.69 0.59 -12.61
CA ASP A 185 2.84 -0.84 -12.88
C ASP A 185 2.06 -1.61 -11.79
N GLY A 186 0.98 -2.29 -12.22
CA GLY A 186 -0.05 -2.92 -11.39
C GLY A 186 0.42 -4.02 -10.43
N ARG A 187 1.48 -3.78 -9.70
CA ARG A 187 1.93 -4.61 -8.59
C ARG A 187 1.57 -3.92 -7.29
N GLY A 188 0.42 -4.31 -6.74
CA GLY A 188 0.03 -4.03 -5.38
C GLY A 188 1.06 -4.57 -4.39
N GLY A 189 2.13 -3.83 -4.21
CA GLY A 189 3.14 -4.06 -3.20
C GLY A 189 3.08 -2.93 -2.19
N LEU A 190 3.24 -3.26 -0.92
CA LEU A 190 3.28 -2.41 0.27
C LEU A 190 4.35 -1.28 0.22
N VAL A 191 4.86 -0.93 -0.94
CA VAL A 191 5.94 0.02 -1.21
C VAL A 191 5.50 1.05 -2.27
N GLY A 192 4.29 1.58 -2.11
CA GLY A 192 3.97 2.88 -2.66
C GLY A 192 4.41 3.91 -1.64
N ALA A 193 5.64 4.43 -1.74
CA ALA A 193 6.00 5.62 -0.99
C ALA A 193 5.07 6.73 -1.43
N THR A 194 3.96 6.91 -0.72
CA THR A 194 3.13 8.10 -0.88
C THR A 194 4.00 9.29 -0.48
N PRO A 195 4.15 10.32 -1.34
CA PRO A 195 5.03 11.45 -1.07
C PRO A 195 4.61 12.28 0.15
N SER A 196 3.45 12.01 0.73
CA SER A 196 2.94 12.65 1.94
C SER A 196 2.30 11.63 2.87
N PHE A 197 2.52 11.81 4.16
CA PHE A 197 1.90 11.03 5.24
C PHE A 197 0.36 11.06 5.19
N PHE A 198 -0.25 12.09 4.61
CA PHE A 198 -1.69 12.29 4.54
C PHE A 198 -2.33 11.85 3.20
N SER A 199 -1.55 11.38 2.20
CA SER A 199 -2.03 11.23 0.83
C SER A 199 -3.15 10.18 0.66
N GLU A 200 -3.12 9.07 1.39
CA GLU A 200 -4.14 8.01 1.23
C GLU A 200 -5.47 8.29 1.95
N ALA A 201 -5.48 9.24 2.90
CA ALA A 201 -6.71 9.63 3.58
C ALA A 201 -7.58 10.63 2.76
N ALA A 202 -7.07 11.12 1.63
CA ALA A 202 -7.76 12.10 0.79
C ALA A 202 -8.60 11.48 -0.35
N SER A 203 -8.57 10.16 -0.56
CA SER A 203 -9.19 9.48 -1.71
C SER A 203 -10.64 9.03 -1.52
N SER A 204 -11.30 9.34 -0.40
CA SER A 204 -12.65 8.85 -0.09
C SER A 204 -13.79 9.82 -0.42
N ASP A 205 -13.57 10.83 -1.27
CA ASP A 205 -14.61 11.74 -1.76
C ASP A 205 -14.90 11.50 -3.26
N GLU A 206 -15.63 10.39 -3.60
CA GLU A 206 -16.48 10.29 -4.78
C GLU A 206 -17.80 9.60 -4.45
#